data_40720074c3a1372f06155734d51c336d
#
_entry.id   40720074c3a1372f06155734d51c336d
#
_cell.length_a   1.000
_cell.length_b   1.000
_cell.length_c   1.000
_cell.angle_alpha   90.00
_cell.angle_beta   90.00
_cell.angle_gamma   90.00
#
_symmetry.space_group_name_H-M   'P 1'
#
loop_
_entity.id
_entity.type
_entity.pdbx_description
1 polymer ?
#
loop_
_entity_poly.entity_id
_entity_poly.type
_entity_poly.pdbx_seq_one_letter_code
_entity_poly.pdbx_strand_id
1 'polypeptide(L)'
;MIPVTHYIFLSLALVTIGVIGVLTRRNVIVILMSIELILNAVNINLVAFSRMFGTVHGQVFAIFIITDAAAEAAVGLGIIIALFRNRETVLADEMDILKW
;
A
#
# COMPACT_ATOMS: atom_id res chain seq x y z
N MET A 1 -16.06 22.91 6.29
CA MET A 1 -15.89 21.49 5.95
C MET A 1 -15.05 21.35 4.68
N ILE A 2 -14.12 20.42 4.66
CA ILE A 2 -13.22 20.23 3.52
C ILE A 2 -13.98 19.55 2.38
N PRO A 3 -13.95 20.10 1.16
CA PRO A 3 -14.61 19.45 0.02
C PRO A 3 -14.01 18.09 -0.34
N VAL A 4 -14.83 17.19 -0.86
CA VAL A 4 -14.38 15.85 -1.29
C VAL A 4 -13.28 15.94 -2.34
N THR A 5 -13.31 16.96 -3.20
CA THR A 5 -12.27 17.17 -4.23
C THR A 5 -10.86 17.23 -3.63
N HIS A 6 -10.70 17.82 -2.45
CA HIS A 6 -9.39 17.89 -1.81
C HIS A 6 -8.87 16.50 -1.43
N TYR A 7 -9.75 15.63 -0.96
CA TYR A 7 -9.37 14.25 -0.63
C TYR A 7 -9.03 13.46 -1.88
N ILE A 8 -9.75 13.69 -2.97
CA ILE A 8 -9.45 13.04 -4.25
C ILE A 8 -8.08 13.48 -4.77
N PHE A 9 -7.73 14.75 -4.69
CA PHE A 9 -6.41 15.22 -5.08
C PHE A 9 -5.31 14.61 -4.23
N LEU A 10 -5.52 14.51 -2.93
CA LEU A 10 -4.55 13.87 -2.03
C LEU A 10 -4.37 12.39 -2.39
N SER A 11 -5.46 11.67 -2.60
CA SER A 11 -5.38 10.25 -2.95
C SER A 11 -4.70 10.05 -4.31
N LEU A 12 -4.96 10.93 -5.27
CA LEU A 12 -4.30 10.87 -6.56
C LEU A 12 -2.79 11.08 -6.44
N ALA A 13 -2.38 12.02 -5.59
CA ALA A 13 -0.95 12.25 -5.32
C ALA A 13 -0.30 11.01 -4.70
N LEU A 14 -0.98 10.38 -3.73
CA LEU A 14 -0.46 9.17 -3.09
C LEU A 14 -0.36 7.98 -4.04
N VAL A 15 -1.36 7.80 -4.91
CA VAL A 15 -1.32 6.75 -5.94
C VAL A 15 -0.13 6.99 -6.87
N THR A 16 0.05 8.24 -7.30
CA THR A 16 1.15 8.60 -8.20
C THR A 16 2.51 8.27 -7.57
N ILE A 17 2.71 8.69 -6.33
CA ILE A 17 3.95 8.40 -5.59
C ILE A 17 4.14 6.89 -5.44
N GLY A 18 3.08 6.17 -5.06
CA GLY A 18 3.13 4.73 -4.89
C GLY A 18 3.48 3.99 -6.18
N VAL A 19 2.85 4.37 -7.28
CA VAL A 19 3.12 3.75 -8.59
C VAL A 19 4.56 4.02 -9.02
N ILE A 20 5.03 5.25 -8.87
CA ILE A 20 6.42 5.58 -9.18
C ILE A 20 7.37 4.73 -8.34
N GLY A 21 7.08 4.57 -7.05
CA GLY A 21 7.90 3.76 -6.16
C GLY A 21 7.97 2.30 -6.60
N VAL A 22 6.82 1.72 -6.99
CA VAL A 22 6.79 0.33 -7.46
C VAL A 22 7.57 0.15 -8.76
N LEU A 23 7.43 1.09 -9.69
CA LEU A 23 8.01 0.96 -11.02
C LEU A 23 9.50 1.30 -11.09
N THR A 24 10.00 2.12 -10.16
CA THR A 24 11.36 2.65 -10.27
C THR A 24 12.35 2.08 -9.24
N ARG A 25 11.86 1.46 -8.17
CA ARG A 25 12.73 0.99 -7.09
C ARG A 25 12.92 -0.52 -7.15
N ARG A 26 14.15 -0.93 -6.81
CA ARG A 26 14.52 -2.35 -6.76
C ARG A 26 14.39 -2.93 -5.35
N ASN A 27 14.42 -2.05 -4.35
CA ASN A 27 14.36 -2.46 -2.95
C ASN A 27 12.97 -2.99 -2.61
N VAL A 28 12.88 -4.24 -2.15
CA VAL A 28 11.61 -4.91 -1.87
C VAL A 28 10.83 -4.19 -0.77
N ILE A 29 11.53 -3.65 0.23
CA ILE A 29 10.88 -2.92 1.32
C ILE A 29 10.22 -1.64 0.79
N VAL A 30 10.91 -0.92 -0.11
CA VAL A 30 10.35 0.28 -0.73
C VAL A 30 9.15 -0.07 -1.61
N ILE A 31 9.21 -1.18 -2.34
CA ILE A 31 8.08 -1.65 -3.15
C ILE A 31 6.88 -1.95 -2.25
N LEU A 32 7.09 -2.65 -1.13
CA LEU A 32 6.03 -2.95 -0.18
C LEU A 32 5.41 -1.67 0.38
N MET A 33 6.23 -0.71 0.79
CA MET A 33 5.76 0.57 1.31
C MET A 33 4.99 1.36 0.26
N SER A 34 5.41 1.28 -1.00
CA SER A 34 4.73 1.94 -2.12
C SER A 34 3.34 1.35 -2.35
N ILE A 35 3.20 0.04 -2.25
CA ILE A 35 1.90 -0.63 -2.33
C ILE A 35 1.00 -0.17 -1.18
N GLU A 36 1.55 -0.02 0.03
CA GLU A 36 0.79 0.48 1.17
C GLU A 36 0.28 1.91 0.93
N LEU A 37 1.07 2.76 0.28
CA LEU A 37 0.61 4.11 -0.09
C LEU A 37 -0.57 4.04 -1.06
N ILE A 38 -0.54 3.15 -2.03
CA ILE A 38 -1.64 2.97 -2.98
C ILE A 38 -2.91 2.53 -2.25
N LEU A 39 -2.79 1.58 -1.33
CA LEU A 39 -3.93 1.11 -0.54
C LEU A 39 -4.49 2.22 0.35
N ASN A 40 -3.62 3.04 0.93
CA ASN A 40 -4.07 4.19 1.72
C ASN A 40 -4.82 5.21 0.86
N ALA A 41 -4.41 5.40 -0.38
CA ALA A 41 -5.13 6.27 -1.31
C ALA A 41 -6.55 5.78 -1.56
N VAL A 42 -6.72 4.46 -1.72
CA VAL A 42 -8.05 3.85 -1.86
C VAL A 42 -8.87 4.10 -0.60
N ASN A 43 -8.27 3.93 0.58
CA ASN A 43 -8.96 4.16 1.85
C ASN A 43 -9.43 5.61 2.01
N ILE A 44 -8.60 6.56 1.61
CA ILE A 44 -8.97 7.98 1.66
C ILE A 44 -10.20 8.22 0.80
N ASN A 45 -10.25 7.66 -0.41
CA ASN A 45 -11.40 7.80 -1.29
C ASN A 45 -12.65 7.14 -0.71
N LEU A 46 -12.53 5.95 -0.14
CA LEU A 46 -13.66 5.25 0.47
C LEU A 46 -14.27 6.06 1.60
N VAL A 47 -13.45 6.61 2.48
CA VAL A 47 -13.93 7.42 3.60
C VAL A 47 -14.51 8.74 3.10
N ALA A 48 -13.87 9.38 2.11
CA ALA A 48 -14.34 10.65 1.56
C ALA A 48 -15.71 10.49 0.90
N PHE A 49 -15.90 9.46 0.08
CA PHE A 49 -17.19 9.22 -0.57
C PHE A 49 -18.25 8.78 0.44
N SER A 50 -17.90 8.00 1.44
CA SER A 50 -18.81 7.60 2.51
C SER A 50 -19.35 8.84 3.22
N ARG A 51 -18.48 9.79 3.52
CA ARG A 51 -18.86 11.06 4.15
C ARG A 51 -19.76 11.88 3.23
N MET A 52 -19.44 11.94 1.94
CA MET A 52 -20.22 12.70 0.97
C MET A 52 -21.65 12.16 0.85
N PHE A 53 -21.81 10.84 0.86
CA PHE A 53 -23.11 10.18 0.74
C PHE A 53 -23.84 9.99 2.07
N GLY A 54 -23.20 10.35 3.18
CA GLY A 54 -23.80 10.23 4.50
C GLY A 54 -23.97 8.79 4.97
N THR A 55 -23.15 7.86 4.48
CA THR A 55 -23.20 6.44 4.85
C THR A 55 -21.93 6.03 5.60
N VAL A 56 -21.94 4.83 6.17
CA VAL A 56 -20.76 4.26 6.83
C VAL A 56 -20.14 3.12 6.06
N HIS A 57 -20.69 2.80 4.88
CA HIS A 57 -20.23 1.63 4.10
C HIS A 57 -18.77 1.77 3.69
N GLY A 58 -18.36 2.95 3.21
CA GLY A 58 -16.98 3.20 2.83
C GLY A 58 -16.03 3.12 4.00
N GLN A 59 -16.46 3.54 5.19
CA GLN A 59 -15.65 3.44 6.41
C GLN A 59 -15.44 1.98 6.81
N VAL A 60 -16.47 1.16 6.69
CA VAL A 60 -16.38 -0.27 6.99
C VAL A 60 -15.40 -0.94 6.01
N PHE A 61 -15.52 -0.66 4.72
CA PHE A 61 -14.58 -1.18 3.72
C PHE A 61 -13.15 -0.72 3.98
N ALA A 62 -12.98 0.54 4.39
CA ALA A 62 -11.66 1.06 4.71
C ALA A 62 -11.02 0.29 5.87
N ILE A 63 -11.79 -0.05 6.90
CA ILE A 63 -11.29 -0.86 8.01
C ILE A 63 -10.85 -2.24 7.54
N PHE A 64 -11.61 -2.89 6.67
CA PHE A 64 -11.23 -4.18 6.09
C PHE A 64 -9.93 -4.08 5.30
N ILE A 65 -9.77 -3.03 4.48
CA ILE A 65 -8.57 -2.83 3.69
C ILE A 65 -7.35 -2.56 4.59
N ILE A 66 -7.51 -1.76 5.64
CA ILE A 66 -6.44 -1.51 6.60
C ILE A 66 -6.01 -2.80 7.29
N THR A 67 -6.97 -3.64 7.69
CA THR A 67 -6.69 -4.92 8.32
C THR A 67 -5.95 -5.86 7.36
N ASP A 68 -6.42 -5.95 6.12
CA ASP A 68 -5.78 -6.74 5.07
C ASP A 68 -4.35 -6.26 4.81
N ALA A 69 -4.17 -4.94 4.66
CA ALA A 69 -2.86 -4.35 4.41
C ALA A 69 -1.90 -4.63 5.57
N ALA A 70 -2.39 -4.54 6.81
CA ALA A 70 -1.56 -4.86 7.98
C ALA A 70 -1.11 -6.32 7.96
N ALA A 71 -2.02 -7.23 7.63
CA ALA A 71 -1.69 -8.65 7.53
C ALA A 71 -0.69 -8.92 6.41
N GLU A 72 -0.89 -8.32 5.24
CA GLU A 72 0.02 -8.45 4.11
C GLU A 72 1.39 -7.89 4.44
N ALA A 73 1.46 -6.74 5.10
CA ALA A 73 2.72 -6.14 5.51
C ALA A 73 3.47 -7.04 6.49
N ALA A 74 2.75 -7.60 7.47
CA ALA A 74 3.37 -8.49 8.46
C ALA A 74 3.94 -9.74 7.79
N VAL A 75 3.17 -10.38 6.91
CA VAL A 75 3.62 -11.58 6.18
C VAL A 75 4.76 -11.22 5.22
N GLY A 76 4.62 -10.13 4.48
CA GLY A 76 5.63 -9.68 3.52
C GLY A 76 6.95 -9.38 4.20
N LEU A 77 6.93 -8.64 5.30
CA LEU A 77 8.13 -8.34 6.07
C LEU A 77 8.75 -9.61 6.65
N GLY A 78 7.93 -10.55 7.13
CA GLY A 78 8.41 -11.83 7.62
C GLY A 78 9.16 -12.61 6.55
N ILE A 79 8.62 -12.65 5.35
CA ILE A 79 9.27 -13.31 4.21
C ILE A 79 10.58 -12.61 3.85
N ILE A 80 10.57 -11.28 3.80
CA ILE A 80 11.78 -10.50 3.49
C ILE A 80 12.87 -10.75 4.51
N ILE A 81 12.53 -10.77 5.79
CA ILE A 81 13.50 -11.05 6.85
C ILE A 81 14.08 -12.43 6.69
N ALA A 82 13.26 -13.44 6.42
CA ALA A 82 13.72 -14.80 6.23
C ALA A 82 14.67 -14.90 5.04
N LEU A 83 14.34 -14.25 3.93
CA LEU A 83 15.20 -14.23 2.74
C LEU A 83 16.49 -13.48 2.98
N PHE A 84 16.42 -12.35 3.69
CA PHE A 84 17.59 -11.53 4.00
C PHE A 84 18.61 -12.30 4.84
N ARG A 85 18.15 -13.12 5.77
CA ARG A 85 19.04 -13.96 6.57
C ARG A 85 19.89 -14.90 5.70
N ASN A 86 19.35 -15.28 4.56
CA ASN A 86 20.03 -16.22 3.67
C ASN A 86 20.87 -15.51 2.60
N ARG A 87 20.42 -14.35 2.13
CA ARG A 87 21.02 -13.69 0.96
C ARG A 87 21.59 -12.31 1.25
N GLU A 88 21.29 -11.74 2.40
CA GLU A 88 21.77 -10.41 2.82
C GLU A 88 21.48 -9.31 1.79
N THR A 89 20.34 -9.41 1.08
CA THR A 89 19.94 -8.42 0.08
C THR A 89 18.42 -8.21 0.13
N VAL A 90 18.01 -6.96 -0.12
CA VAL A 90 16.59 -6.61 -0.23
C VAL A 90 16.22 -6.20 -1.66
N LEU A 91 17.13 -6.39 -2.61
CA LEU A 91 16.85 -6.09 -4.01
C LEU A 91 16.04 -7.21 -4.64
N ALA A 92 14.89 -6.84 -5.20
CA ALA A 92 13.92 -7.80 -5.74
C ALA A 92 14.50 -8.63 -6.89
N ASP A 93 15.31 -8.01 -7.74
CA ASP A 93 15.89 -8.68 -8.89
C ASP A 93 17.05 -9.62 -8.53
N GLU A 94 17.50 -9.60 -7.29
CA GLU A 94 18.51 -10.53 -6.78
C GLU A 94 17.91 -11.68 -5.99
N MET A 95 16.60 -11.66 -5.76
CA MET A 95 15.88 -12.69 -5.05
C MET A 95 15.26 -13.68 -6.02
N ASP A 96 15.98 -14.73 -6.36
CA ASP A 96 15.55 -15.74 -7.33
C ASP A 96 14.58 -16.75 -6.73
N ILE A 97 13.53 -16.27 -6.09
CA ILE A 97 12.59 -17.13 -5.38
C ILE A 97 11.93 -18.15 -6.31
N LEU A 98 11.58 -17.71 -7.50
CA LEU A 98 10.86 -18.55 -8.47
C LEU A 98 11.75 -19.56 -9.19
N LYS A 99 13.06 -19.46 -9.05
CA LYS A 99 13.99 -20.44 -9.61
C LYS A 99 14.19 -21.64 -8.68
N TRP A 100 13.82 -21.48 -7.45
CA TRP A 100 14.02 -22.45 -6.40
C TRP A 100 12.69 -22.90 -5.79
#